data_4521dae749f45b6d5570e1c5738c2b31
#
_entry.id   4521dae749f45b6d5570e1c5738c2b31
#
_cell.length_a   1.000
_cell.length_b   1.000
_cell.length_c   1.000
_cell.angle_alpha   90.00
_cell.angle_beta   90.00
_cell.angle_gamma   90.00
#
_symmetry.space_group_name_H-M   'P 1'
#
loop_
_entity.id
_entity.type
_entity.pdbx_description
1 polymer ?
#
loop_
_entity_poly.entity_id
_entity_poly.type
_entity_poly.pdbx_seq_one_letter_code
_entity_poly.pdbx_strand_id
1 'polypeptide(L)'
;MAREYENIEEATQNLTEEDENILLWSALGAAAAVDIFVTRIESEILRLRQANISDSEILRILSDDFTTRGRIFGEFGNNLRRGVVSGIMQGARFGQDEVYGNRIKFRWVSVGSSKICVDCQARIGQVETWETWESLGLPATGFSVCKEFCYCQLMPEDVEIDDRVVI
;
A
#
# COMPACT_ATOMS: atom_id res chain seq x y z
N MET A 1 12.78 -1.50 -21.62
CA MET A 1 14.19 -1.10 -21.49
C MET A 1 14.31 -0.33 -20.17
N ALA A 2 15.01 -0.87 -19.13
CA ALA A 2 15.20 -0.15 -17.88
C ALA A 2 16.07 1.11 -18.16
N ARG A 3 15.68 2.25 -17.63
CA ARG A 3 16.52 3.45 -17.66
C ARG A 3 17.61 3.30 -16.59
N GLU A 4 18.84 3.43 -16.99
CA GLU A 4 19.99 3.44 -16.09
C GLU A 4 20.30 4.91 -15.76
N TYR A 5 20.18 5.30 -14.49
CA TYR A 5 20.47 6.66 -14.01
C TYR A 5 21.82 6.66 -13.31
N GLU A 6 22.68 7.61 -13.61
CA GLU A 6 24.01 7.72 -13.00
C GLU A 6 23.96 8.19 -11.54
N ASN A 7 22.88 8.92 -11.17
CA ASN A 7 22.66 9.38 -9.79
C ASN A 7 21.17 9.70 -9.53
N ILE A 8 20.85 9.91 -8.25
CA ILE A 8 19.47 10.20 -7.79
C ILE A 8 18.95 11.54 -8.34
N GLU A 9 19.85 12.53 -8.50
CA GLU A 9 19.48 13.86 -8.98
C GLU A 9 19.03 13.82 -10.45
N GLU A 10 19.69 13.03 -11.28
CA GLU A 10 19.29 12.78 -12.66
C GLU A 10 17.97 12.01 -12.74
N ALA A 11 17.79 11.01 -11.88
CA ALA A 11 16.55 10.25 -11.79
C ALA A 11 15.36 11.16 -11.46
N THR A 12 15.50 12.06 -10.47
CA THR A 12 14.43 12.99 -10.07
C THR A 12 14.06 14.02 -11.13
N GLN A 13 14.98 14.41 -11.97
CA GLN A 13 14.70 15.35 -13.08
C GLN A 13 13.93 14.72 -14.24
N ASN A 14 13.84 13.40 -14.30
CA ASN A 14 13.21 12.64 -15.37
C ASN A 14 11.96 11.89 -14.93
N LEU A 15 11.37 12.25 -13.77
CA LEU A 15 10.11 11.68 -13.31
C LEU A 15 8.98 12.05 -14.27
N THR A 16 8.15 11.08 -14.56
CA THR A 16 6.87 11.31 -15.22
C THR A 16 5.82 11.70 -14.19
N GLU A 17 4.69 12.25 -14.62
CA GLU A 17 3.56 12.55 -13.73
C GLU A 17 3.04 11.29 -13.03
N GLU A 18 3.07 10.14 -13.71
CA GLU A 18 2.77 8.83 -13.09
C GLU A 18 3.75 8.49 -11.97
N ASP A 19 5.06 8.69 -12.19
CA ASP A 19 6.09 8.46 -11.17
C ASP A 19 5.89 9.36 -9.95
N GLU A 20 5.56 10.65 -10.17
CA GLU A 20 5.27 11.61 -9.10
C GLU A 20 4.04 11.18 -8.28
N ASN A 21 2.97 10.72 -8.94
CA ASN A 21 1.78 10.20 -8.28
C ASN A 21 2.09 8.94 -7.45
N ILE A 22 2.86 8.01 -8.00
CA ILE A 22 3.31 6.81 -7.27
C ILE A 22 4.10 7.19 -6.02
N LEU A 23 5.04 8.12 -6.13
CA LEU A 23 5.84 8.60 -5.02
C LEU A 23 4.98 9.29 -3.96
N LEU A 24 4.08 10.18 -4.35
CA LEU A 24 3.19 10.90 -3.45
C LEU A 24 2.32 9.93 -2.64
N TRP A 25 1.62 9.02 -3.30
CA TRP A 25 0.76 8.06 -2.62
C TRP A 25 1.52 7.08 -1.74
N SER A 26 2.73 6.69 -2.15
CA SER A 26 3.62 5.85 -1.34
C SER A 26 4.07 6.58 -0.06
N ALA A 27 4.41 7.87 -0.19
CA ALA A 27 4.79 8.70 0.95
C ALA A 27 3.62 8.90 1.93
N LEU A 28 2.40 9.12 1.42
CA LEU A 28 1.19 9.22 2.25
C LEU A 28 0.91 7.91 3.00
N GLY A 29 1.04 6.76 2.33
CA GLY A 29 0.89 5.45 2.96
C GLY A 29 1.93 5.18 4.05
N ALA A 30 3.18 5.59 3.83
CA ALA A 30 4.24 5.51 4.83
C ALA A 30 3.96 6.44 6.02
N ALA A 31 3.55 7.69 5.77
CA ALA A 31 3.22 8.65 6.81
C ALA A 31 2.09 8.16 7.72
N ALA A 32 1.02 7.59 7.15
CA ALA A 32 -0.06 7.00 7.91
C ALA A 32 0.41 5.85 8.82
N ALA A 33 1.32 4.99 8.33
CA ALA A 33 1.89 3.92 9.13
C ALA A 33 2.74 4.44 10.30
N VAL A 34 3.48 5.54 10.10
CA VAL A 34 4.26 6.22 11.15
C VAL A 34 3.34 6.81 12.21
N ASP A 35 2.26 7.50 11.83
CA ASP A 35 1.31 8.10 12.75
C ASP A 35 0.65 7.05 13.66
N ILE A 36 0.19 5.94 13.09
CA ILE A 36 -0.34 4.80 13.84
C ILE A 36 0.70 4.25 14.83
N PHE A 37 1.95 4.14 14.40
CA PHE A 37 3.04 3.62 15.22
C PHE A 37 3.35 4.52 16.40
N VAL A 38 3.45 5.84 16.19
CA VAL A 38 3.70 6.83 17.25
C VAL A 38 2.60 6.74 18.31
N THR A 39 1.33 6.79 17.89
CA THR A 39 0.17 6.67 18.79
C THR A 39 0.22 5.37 19.60
N ARG A 40 0.66 4.27 18.98
CA ARG A 40 0.77 2.96 19.63
C ARG A 40 1.87 2.92 20.68
N ILE A 41 3.05 3.48 20.38
CA ILE A 41 4.17 3.59 21.33
C ILE A 41 3.77 4.45 22.53
N GLU A 42 3.18 5.61 22.28
CA GLU A 42 2.72 6.51 23.36
C GLU A 42 1.72 5.80 24.28
N SER A 43 0.74 5.12 23.70
CA SER A 43 -0.27 4.35 24.45
C SER A 43 0.38 3.24 25.29
N GLU A 44 1.38 2.54 24.76
CA GLU A 44 2.07 1.47 25.48
C GLU A 44 2.93 2.02 26.62
N ILE A 45 3.65 3.12 26.40
CA ILE A 45 4.41 3.81 27.44
C ILE A 45 3.49 4.25 28.60
N LEU A 46 2.35 4.86 28.27
CA LEU A 46 1.38 5.28 29.28
C LEU A 46 0.82 4.09 30.06
N ARG A 47 0.48 3.01 29.39
CA ARG A 47 0.01 1.77 30.01
C ARG A 47 1.05 1.19 30.99
N LEU A 48 2.33 1.15 30.58
CA LEU A 48 3.42 0.62 31.42
C LEU A 48 3.67 1.52 32.63
N ARG A 49 3.63 2.84 32.47
CA ARG A 49 3.75 3.80 33.57
C ARG A 49 2.60 3.68 34.57
N GLN A 50 1.36 3.50 34.09
CA GLN A 50 0.21 3.25 34.94
C GLN A 50 0.34 1.93 35.73
N ALA A 51 1.06 0.96 35.20
CA ALA A 51 1.42 -0.28 35.89
C ALA A 51 2.62 -0.15 36.83
N ASN A 52 3.11 1.08 37.09
CA ASN A 52 4.29 1.40 37.90
C ASN A 52 5.59 0.76 37.42
N ILE A 53 5.73 0.52 36.12
CA ILE A 53 6.98 0.08 35.53
C ILE A 53 7.93 1.26 35.38
N SER A 54 9.20 1.09 35.79
CA SER A 54 10.21 2.14 35.71
C SER A 54 10.56 2.49 34.28
N ASP A 55 11.00 3.73 34.01
CA ASP A 55 11.39 4.18 32.66
C ASP A 55 12.54 3.33 32.09
N SER A 56 13.47 2.85 32.91
CA SER A 56 14.53 1.95 32.47
C SER A 56 14.01 0.60 32.00
N GLU A 57 13.02 0.05 32.67
CA GLU A 57 12.39 -1.20 32.30
C GLU A 57 11.48 -1.02 31.07
N ILE A 58 10.79 0.11 30.93
CA ILE A 58 10.03 0.46 29.73
C ILE A 58 10.97 0.52 28.52
N LEU A 59 12.12 1.17 28.66
CA LEU A 59 13.12 1.22 27.59
C LEU A 59 13.60 -0.18 27.19
N ARG A 60 13.86 -1.05 28.19
CA ARG A 60 14.26 -2.46 27.93
C ARG A 60 13.17 -3.22 27.18
N ILE A 61 11.91 -3.10 27.60
CA ILE A 61 10.77 -3.77 26.93
C ILE A 61 10.64 -3.32 25.48
N LEU A 62 10.73 -2.01 25.20
CA LEU A 62 10.63 -1.48 23.86
C LEU A 62 11.83 -1.87 22.99
N SER A 63 13.05 -1.89 23.59
CA SER A 63 14.25 -2.36 22.88
C SER A 63 14.17 -3.84 22.51
N ASP A 64 13.64 -4.67 23.40
CA ASP A 64 13.42 -6.09 23.13
C ASP A 64 12.40 -6.29 22.02
N ASP A 65 11.27 -5.55 22.06
CA ASP A 65 10.24 -5.60 21.02
C ASP A 65 10.79 -5.17 19.65
N PHE A 66 11.63 -4.13 19.62
CA PHE A 66 12.31 -3.69 18.41
C PHE A 66 13.25 -4.77 17.86
N THR A 67 14.11 -5.34 18.71
CA THR A 67 15.14 -6.31 18.30
C THR A 67 14.53 -7.61 17.81
N THR A 68 13.46 -8.06 18.46
CA THR A 68 12.77 -9.33 18.15
C THR A 68 11.67 -9.18 17.10
N ARG A 69 11.42 -7.97 16.61
CA ARG A 69 10.23 -7.63 15.82
C ARG A 69 8.94 -8.08 16.51
N GLY A 70 8.85 -7.74 17.79
CA GLY A 70 7.72 -8.08 18.62
C GLY A 70 6.40 -7.43 18.15
N ARG A 71 5.42 -7.38 19.07
CA ARG A 71 4.06 -6.95 18.72
C ARG A 71 4.00 -5.54 18.14
N ILE A 72 4.75 -4.57 18.69
CA ILE A 72 4.67 -3.16 18.30
C ILE A 72 5.47 -2.91 17.00
N PHE A 73 6.75 -3.27 17.02
CA PHE A 73 7.64 -3.03 15.87
C PHE A 73 7.39 -3.97 14.70
N GLY A 74 6.95 -5.21 14.97
CA GLY A 74 6.53 -6.14 13.91
C GLY A 74 5.26 -5.66 13.21
N GLU A 75 4.28 -5.14 13.95
CA GLU A 75 3.08 -4.54 13.40
C GLU A 75 3.39 -3.26 12.60
N PHE A 76 4.27 -2.41 13.11
CA PHE A 76 4.74 -1.23 12.38
C PHE A 76 5.37 -1.59 11.04
N GLY A 77 6.31 -2.55 11.02
CA GLY A 77 6.94 -3.00 9.78
C GLY A 77 5.94 -3.52 8.76
N ASN A 78 4.92 -4.27 9.22
CA ASN A 78 3.84 -4.74 8.36
C ASN A 78 2.96 -3.60 7.83
N ASN A 79 2.61 -2.62 8.68
CA ASN A 79 1.79 -1.48 8.28
C ASN A 79 2.54 -0.57 7.31
N LEU A 80 3.83 -0.32 7.55
CA LEU A 80 4.68 0.45 6.65
C LEU A 80 4.75 -0.20 5.27
N ARG A 81 5.05 -1.50 5.22
CA ARG A 81 5.07 -2.24 3.96
C ARG A 81 3.74 -2.16 3.23
N ARG A 82 2.62 -2.37 3.94
CA ARG A 82 1.28 -2.30 3.35
C ARG A 82 0.95 -0.91 2.85
N GLY A 83 1.26 0.13 3.62
CA GLY A 83 1.02 1.53 3.24
C GLY A 83 1.78 1.91 1.97
N VAL A 84 3.06 1.55 1.87
CA VAL A 84 3.86 1.81 0.67
C VAL A 84 3.33 1.06 -0.54
N VAL A 85 3.07 -0.25 -0.41
CA VAL A 85 2.53 -1.05 -1.53
C VAL A 85 1.17 -0.54 -1.98
N SER A 86 0.28 -0.21 -1.04
CA SER A 86 -1.02 0.39 -1.37
C SER A 86 -0.86 1.73 -2.08
N GLY A 87 0.09 2.56 -1.64
CA GLY A 87 0.39 3.85 -2.28
C GLY A 87 0.88 3.68 -3.71
N ILE A 88 1.82 2.77 -3.96
CA ILE A 88 2.29 2.44 -5.32
C ILE A 88 1.12 2.05 -6.22
N MET A 89 0.24 1.18 -5.72
CA MET A 89 -0.92 0.73 -6.47
C MET A 89 -1.93 1.85 -6.74
N GLN A 90 -2.10 2.79 -5.82
CA GLN A 90 -2.98 3.94 -6.03
C GLN A 90 -2.37 4.92 -7.04
N GLY A 91 -1.09 5.24 -6.92
CA GLY A 91 -0.40 6.11 -7.88
C GLY A 91 -0.46 5.58 -9.30
N ALA A 92 -0.20 4.29 -9.50
CA ALA A 92 -0.30 3.65 -10.80
C ALA A 92 -1.73 3.72 -11.40
N ARG A 93 -2.77 3.69 -10.56
CA ARG A 93 -4.17 3.83 -11.03
C ARG A 93 -4.49 5.22 -11.52
N PHE A 94 -4.00 6.25 -10.83
CA PHE A 94 -4.18 7.63 -11.31
C PHE A 94 -3.56 7.81 -12.69
N GLY A 95 -2.36 7.27 -12.92
CA GLY A 95 -1.75 7.25 -14.24
C GLY A 95 -2.59 6.49 -15.29
N GLN A 96 -3.20 5.37 -14.92
CA GLN A 96 -4.08 4.62 -15.82
C GLN A 96 -5.36 5.40 -16.18
N ASP A 97 -5.99 6.05 -15.21
CA ASP A 97 -7.17 6.86 -15.45
C ASP A 97 -6.86 8.03 -16.39
N GLU A 98 -5.74 8.71 -16.18
CA GLU A 98 -5.31 9.83 -16.99
C GLU A 98 -4.99 9.43 -18.45
N VAL A 99 -4.32 8.30 -18.63
CA VAL A 99 -3.94 7.80 -19.97
C VAL A 99 -5.11 7.18 -20.72
N TYR A 100 -5.90 6.36 -20.04
CA TYR A 100 -6.90 5.51 -20.69
C TYR A 100 -8.34 6.00 -20.47
N GLY A 101 -8.66 6.48 -19.27
CA GLY A 101 -10.02 6.91 -18.90
C GLY A 101 -11.09 5.88 -19.29
N ASN A 102 -12.17 6.36 -19.90
CA ASN A 102 -13.26 5.50 -20.39
C ASN A 102 -13.05 4.92 -21.80
N ARG A 103 -11.85 5.07 -22.37
CA ARG A 103 -11.55 4.59 -23.74
C ARG A 103 -11.34 3.09 -23.83
N ILE A 104 -10.94 2.47 -22.72
CA ILE A 104 -10.72 1.03 -22.63
C ILE A 104 -11.43 0.43 -21.41
N LYS A 105 -11.55 -0.87 -21.38
CA LYS A 105 -12.07 -1.60 -20.23
C LYS A 105 -10.93 -2.12 -19.35
N PHE A 106 -11.25 -2.34 -18.10
CA PHE A 106 -10.30 -2.81 -17.09
C PHE A 106 -10.81 -4.07 -16.43
N ARG A 107 -9.94 -5.04 -16.33
CA ARG A 107 -10.19 -6.32 -15.65
C ARG A 107 -9.73 -6.24 -14.20
N TRP A 108 -10.58 -6.68 -13.27
CA TRP A 108 -10.18 -6.83 -11.87
C TRP A 108 -9.29 -8.06 -11.70
N VAL A 109 -8.06 -7.85 -11.23
CA VAL A 109 -7.07 -8.91 -11.01
C VAL A 109 -6.55 -8.88 -9.58
N SER A 110 -6.14 -10.03 -9.05
CA SER A 110 -5.40 -10.13 -7.79
C SER A 110 -3.92 -10.26 -8.09
N VAL A 111 -3.11 -9.46 -7.42
CA VAL A 111 -1.65 -9.47 -7.59
C VAL A 111 -1.00 -9.95 -6.30
N GLY A 112 -0.37 -11.12 -6.33
CA GLY A 112 0.55 -11.58 -5.30
C GLY A 112 -0.04 -11.93 -3.93
N SER A 113 -1.35 -12.12 -3.78
CA SER A 113 -1.96 -12.51 -2.51
C SER A 113 -2.59 -13.88 -2.56
N SER A 114 -2.18 -14.77 -1.64
CA SER A 114 -2.86 -16.05 -1.40
C SER A 114 -4.18 -15.90 -0.64
N LYS A 115 -4.46 -14.71 -0.07
CA LYS A 115 -5.67 -14.42 0.70
C LYS A 115 -6.39 -13.23 0.07
N ILE A 116 -7.39 -13.52 -0.73
CA ILE A 116 -8.25 -12.53 -1.36
C ILE A 116 -9.50 -12.37 -0.49
N CYS A 117 -9.91 -11.13 -0.18
CA CYS A 117 -11.13 -10.88 0.57
C CYS A 117 -12.36 -11.21 -0.28
N VAL A 118 -13.49 -11.46 0.39
CA VAL A 118 -14.74 -11.87 -0.27
C VAL A 118 -15.24 -10.86 -1.29
N ASP A 119 -15.08 -9.57 -1.02
CA ASP A 119 -15.52 -8.49 -1.91
C ASP A 119 -14.70 -8.46 -3.20
N CYS A 120 -13.36 -8.62 -3.08
CA CYS A 120 -12.48 -8.69 -4.22
C CYS A 120 -12.65 -10.02 -5.00
N GLN A 121 -12.86 -11.13 -4.30
CA GLN A 121 -13.07 -12.42 -4.92
C GLN A 121 -14.31 -12.42 -5.83
N ALA A 122 -15.36 -11.73 -5.43
CA ALA A 122 -16.58 -11.57 -6.25
C ALA A 122 -16.35 -10.77 -7.53
N ARG A 123 -15.26 -10.01 -7.63
CA ARG A 123 -14.96 -9.12 -8.76
C ARG A 123 -13.86 -9.63 -9.69
N ILE A 124 -13.00 -10.52 -9.22
CA ILE A 124 -11.91 -11.06 -10.04
C ILE A 124 -12.42 -11.60 -11.37
N GLY A 125 -11.77 -11.16 -12.44
CA GLY A 125 -12.10 -11.51 -13.82
C GLY A 125 -13.21 -10.69 -14.45
N GLN A 126 -13.95 -9.88 -13.69
CA GLN A 126 -14.93 -8.96 -14.27
C GLN A 126 -14.21 -7.83 -15.03
N VAL A 127 -14.83 -7.37 -16.11
CA VAL A 127 -14.30 -6.37 -17.04
C VAL A 127 -15.31 -5.28 -17.24
N GLU A 128 -14.96 -4.06 -16.81
CA GLU A 128 -15.83 -2.90 -16.88
C GLU A 128 -15.04 -1.64 -17.27
N THR A 129 -15.75 -0.56 -17.57
CA THR A 129 -15.15 0.75 -17.79
C THR A 129 -14.62 1.33 -16.47
N TRP A 130 -13.71 2.30 -16.54
CA TRP A 130 -13.22 3.02 -15.37
C TRP A 130 -14.35 3.64 -14.55
N GLU A 131 -15.25 4.38 -15.20
CA GLU A 131 -16.42 5.01 -14.56
C GLU A 131 -17.31 3.99 -13.81
N THR A 132 -17.51 2.81 -14.40
CA THR A 132 -18.24 1.73 -13.72
C THR A 132 -17.51 1.28 -12.48
N TRP A 133 -16.20 1.06 -12.55
CA TRP A 133 -15.39 0.66 -11.41
C TRP A 133 -15.35 1.72 -10.31
N GLU A 134 -15.29 3.01 -10.65
CA GLU A 134 -15.40 4.10 -9.67
C GLU A 134 -16.72 4.04 -8.90
N SER A 135 -17.82 3.84 -9.60
CA SER A 135 -19.15 3.74 -8.98
C SER A 135 -19.31 2.51 -8.08
N LEU A 136 -18.66 1.40 -8.44
CA LEU A 136 -18.67 0.14 -7.68
C LEU A 136 -17.65 0.11 -6.55
N GLY A 137 -16.68 1.02 -6.55
CA GLY A 137 -15.53 1.08 -5.63
C GLY A 137 -14.27 0.45 -6.22
N LEU A 138 -13.23 1.26 -6.31
CA LEU A 138 -11.91 0.85 -6.80
C LEU A 138 -11.16 0.00 -5.76
N PRO A 139 -10.22 -0.88 -6.17
CA PRO A 139 -9.36 -1.59 -5.23
C PRO A 139 -8.63 -0.59 -4.30
N ALA A 140 -8.41 -0.92 -3.03
CA ALA A 140 -7.76 -0.09 -2.00
C ALA A 140 -8.35 1.31 -1.76
N THR A 141 -9.62 1.56 -2.10
CA THR A 141 -10.32 2.81 -1.79
C THR A 141 -11.21 2.72 -0.54
N GLY A 142 -11.09 1.66 0.23
CA GLY A 142 -11.80 1.49 1.50
C GLY A 142 -13.17 0.82 1.42
N PHE A 143 -13.71 0.56 0.22
CA PHE A 143 -15.03 -0.08 0.07
C PHE A 143 -15.05 -1.54 0.51
N SER A 144 -13.93 -2.25 0.40
CA SER A 144 -13.82 -3.69 0.68
C SER A 144 -13.31 -3.99 2.09
N VAL A 145 -13.46 -5.25 2.52
CA VAL A 145 -12.94 -5.72 3.82
C VAL A 145 -11.43 -5.50 3.98
N CYS A 146 -10.66 -5.54 2.88
CA CYS A 146 -9.23 -5.22 2.93
C CYS A 146 -8.95 -3.71 3.00
N LYS A 147 -9.96 -2.87 2.82
CA LYS A 147 -9.84 -1.40 2.83
C LYS A 147 -8.72 -0.92 1.91
N GLU A 148 -7.89 0.01 2.41
CA GLU A 148 -6.71 0.55 1.74
C GLU A 148 -5.57 -0.46 1.53
N PHE A 149 -5.61 -1.62 2.19
CA PHE A 149 -4.60 -2.67 2.09
C PHE A 149 -4.94 -3.75 1.05
N CYS A 150 -5.67 -3.38 0.02
CA CYS A 150 -6.05 -4.28 -1.06
C CYS A 150 -4.90 -4.48 -2.05
N TYR A 151 -4.57 -5.72 -2.36
CA TYR A 151 -3.58 -6.10 -3.38
C TYR A 151 -4.19 -6.35 -4.76
N CYS A 152 -5.49 -6.11 -4.92
CA CYS A 152 -6.13 -6.20 -6.23
C CYS A 152 -5.85 -4.94 -7.05
N GLN A 153 -5.83 -5.12 -8.37
CA GLN A 153 -5.60 -4.06 -9.35
C GLN A 153 -6.64 -4.12 -10.47
N LEU A 154 -6.79 -3.01 -11.16
CA LEU A 154 -7.46 -2.93 -12.45
C LEU A 154 -6.39 -2.97 -13.54
N MET A 155 -6.45 -3.95 -14.42
CA MET A 155 -5.55 -4.09 -15.57
C MET A 155 -6.31 -3.79 -16.84
N PRO A 156 -5.74 -3.00 -17.78
CA PRO A 156 -6.32 -2.82 -19.10
C PRO A 156 -6.59 -4.17 -19.76
N GLU A 157 -7.75 -4.32 -20.43
CA GLU A 157 -8.17 -5.61 -20.97
C GLU A 157 -7.27 -6.12 -22.10
N ASP A 158 -6.64 -5.21 -22.82
CA ASP A 158 -5.72 -5.46 -23.94
C ASP A 158 -4.29 -5.80 -23.53
N VAL A 159 -3.97 -5.75 -22.23
CA VAL A 159 -2.65 -6.11 -21.69
C VAL A 159 -2.64 -7.58 -21.29
N GLU A 160 -1.79 -8.38 -21.92
CA GLU A 160 -1.53 -9.75 -21.48
C GLU A 160 -0.88 -9.73 -20.08
N ILE A 161 -1.48 -10.48 -19.16
CA ILE A 161 -0.94 -10.62 -17.80
C ILE A 161 0.28 -11.56 -17.91
N ASP A 162 1.47 -11.01 -17.63
CA ASP A 162 2.67 -11.83 -17.49
C ASP A 162 2.66 -12.50 -16.11
N ASP A 163 2.38 -13.81 -16.10
CA ASP A 163 2.32 -14.63 -14.87
C ASP A 163 3.65 -14.65 -14.08
N ARG A 164 4.74 -14.07 -14.65
CA ARG A 164 6.04 -13.96 -13.99
C ARG A 164 6.16 -12.77 -13.03
N VAL A 165 5.19 -11.87 -13.01
CA VAL A 165 5.13 -10.74 -12.06
C VAL A 165 4.35 -11.14 -10.81
N VAL A 166 4.69 -12.26 -10.23
CA VAL A 166 4.28 -12.63 -8.86
C VAL A 166 5.43 -12.22 -7.95
N ILE A 167 5.30 -11.07 -7.30
CA ILE A 167 6.22 -10.62 -6.24
C ILE A 167 5.84 -11.26 -4.91
#